data_bc00a82bddc385a2a140e11d152194e6
#
_entry.id   bc00a82bddc385a2a140e11d152194e6
#
_cell.length_a   1.000
_cell.length_b   1.000
_cell.length_c   1.000
_cell.angle_alpha   90.00
_cell.angle_beta   90.00
_cell.angle_gamma   90.00
#
_symmetry.space_group_name_H-M   'P 1'
#
loop_
_entity.id
_entity.type
_entity.pdbx_description
1 polymer ?
#
loop_
_entity_poly.entity_id
_entity_poly.type
_entity_poly.pdbx_seq_one_letter_code
_entity_poly.pdbx_strand_id
1 'polypeptide(L)'
;DRKSLPAPDLSLRQVGEEYVAPTTQIEQELCAIWSEVLRIEKIGIHDNFFRIGGDSIISIQIVAKARQKNIFFAVKDIFNSPTIGGLSLVAKTQEDLLTLKPEQGLVSGDIPLTPIQHWFFEQQLKNPHHYNQATLLQARHQIDASLLSQAFDLLVSHHDVLRCRYHQESSGTWIQTNLSQEDLSSLWTVFDLSSVSDQDLASHIEHQATLLHQSLDIEKGPLLKVALFSCGTRPSRLLIVIHHLAVDGVSWRILFEDFEGVYQSLKEGKVPSLPKKTHAFQQWGHSLLQYAQSKEIKNQLPYWQNIEDSLNSLPTDFDKGPCTGEDVHTLAVSLTQEETTSLLQTVPKAYRTQINDILLTALTLAIGDWTQNYTLSLDLEGHGREEDIIPDMDLSRTIGWFTSVFPVHLSLENPEDLGESIKTIKETLRQIPHKGVGYGILKYLSQDKPLSSSSLN
;
A
#
# COMPACT_ATOMS: atom_id res chain seq x y z
N ASP A 1 -17.25 12.84 3.14
CA ASP A 1 -17.43 12.67 1.68
C ASP A 1 -16.21 13.28 0.95
N ARG A 2 -15.31 12.43 0.44
CA ARG A 2 -14.12 12.87 -0.34
C ARG A 2 -14.48 13.75 -1.56
N LYS A 3 -15.72 13.74 -2.00
CA LYS A 3 -16.19 14.52 -3.15
C LYS A 3 -16.53 15.98 -2.82
N SER A 4 -16.67 16.33 -1.55
CA SER A 4 -16.96 17.69 -1.09
C SER A 4 -15.71 18.49 -0.70
N LEU A 5 -14.53 17.88 -0.71
CA LEU A 5 -13.28 18.61 -0.49
C LEU A 5 -12.97 19.45 -1.74
N PRO A 6 -12.81 20.77 -1.62
CA PRO A 6 -12.28 21.56 -2.72
C PRO A 6 -10.88 21.05 -3.07
N ALA A 7 -10.52 21.11 -4.34
CA ALA A 7 -9.16 20.80 -4.74
C ALA A 7 -8.19 21.66 -3.91
N PRO A 8 -7.06 21.08 -3.42
CA PRO A 8 -6.07 21.86 -2.70
C PRO A 8 -5.63 23.04 -3.57
N ASP A 9 -5.68 24.24 -3.02
CA ASP A 9 -5.14 25.41 -3.71
C ASP A 9 -3.60 25.32 -3.65
N LEU A 10 -3.05 24.70 -4.67
CA LEU A 10 -1.61 24.49 -4.84
C LEU A 10 -0.84 25.78 -5.18
N SER A 11 -1.54 26.91 -5.34
CA SER A 11 -0.92 28.20 -5.62
C SER A 11 -0.33 28.88 -4.39
N LEU A 12 -0.64 28.41 -3.17
CA LEU A 12 -0.11 28.93 -1.92
C LEU A 12 1.30 28.38 -1.64
N ARG A 13 2.27 28.81 -2.44
CA ARG A 13 3.67 28.79 -2.00
C ARG A 13 3.77 29.64 -0.73
N GLN A 14 4.16 29.01 0.38
CA GLN A 14 4.52 29.79 1.55
C GLN A 14 5.71 30.67 1.21
N VAL A 15 5.51 31.97 1.31
CA VAL A 15 6.51 33.02 1.23
C VAL A 15 7.66 32.66 2.19
N GLY A 16 8.83 32.26 1.64
CA GLY A 16 10.01 31.99 2.47
C GLY A 16 11.16 31.20 1.84
N GLU A 17 10.90 30.39 0.82
CA GLU A 17 12.01 29.70 0.11
C GLU A 17 12.07 30.19 -1.33
N GLU A 18 13.22 30.77 -1.71
CA GLU A 18 13.50 31.26 -3.05
C GLU A 18 13.52 30.06 -4.02
N TYR A 19 12.75 30.14 -5.10
CA TYR A 19 12.76 29.10 -6.12
C TYR A 19 14.14 29.00 -6.76
N VAL A 20 14.79 27.87 -6.63
CA VAL A 20 16.04 27.55 -7.31
C VAL A 20 15.75 26.52 -8.40
N ALA A 21 16.03 26.90 -9.65
CA ALA A 21 15.83 26.04 -10.80
C ALA A 21 16.83 24.87 -10.83
N PRO A 22 16.46 23.69 -11.39
CA PRO A 22 17.39 22.58 -11.56
C PRO A 22 18.49 22.95 -12.57
N THR A 23 19.72 22.55 -12.26
CA THR A 23 20.91 22.85 -13.04
C THR A 23 21.51 21.63 -13.72
N THR A 24 21.42 20.46 -13.08
CA THR A 24 21.92 19.19 -13.63
C THR A 24 20.80 18.41 -14.33
N GLN A 25 21.17 17.47 -15.21
CA GLN A 25 20.19 16.62 -15.87
C GLN A 25 19.38 15.78 -14.87
N ILE A 26 20.03 15.23 -13.83
CA ILE A 26 19.35 14.48 -12.77
C ILE A 26 18.34 15.37 -12.04
N GLU A 27 18.72 16.58 -11.67
CA GLU A 27 17.80 17.53 -11.02
C GLU A 27 16.59 17.87 -11.93
N GLN A 28 16.82 18.07 -13.23
CA GLN A 28 15.75 18.38 -14.20
C GLN A 28 14.74 17.21 -14.30
N GLU A 29 15.23 15.98 -14.43
CA GLU A 29 14.39 14.78 -14.48
C GLU A 29 13.64 14.58 -13.16
N LEU A 30 14.29 14.75 -12.01
CA LEU A 30 13.65 14.64 -10.70
C LEU A 30 12.59 15.73 -10.49
N CYS A 31 12.85 16.97 -10.90
CA CYS A 31 11.85 18.04 -10.86
C CYS A 31 10.62 17.69 -11.71
N ALA A 32 10.82 17.15 -12.91
CA ALA A 32 9.73 16.74 -13.79
C ALA A 32 8.91 15.59 -13.16
N ILE A 33 9.58 14.58 -12.61
CA ILE A 33 8.94 13.45 -11.94
C ILE A 33 8.12 13.91 -10.73
N TRP A 34 8.69 14.75 -9.86
CA TRP A 34 7.98 15.26 -8.69
C TRP A 34 6.79 16.13 -9.09
N SER A 35 6.95 16.99 -10.12
CA SER A 35 5.89 17.82 -10.67
C SER A 35 4.71 16.98 -11.16
N GLU A 36 4.99 15.92 -11.90
CA GLU A 36 3.99 15.00 -12.42
C GLU A 36 3.25 14.25 -11.28
N VAL A 37 4.01 13.66 -10.35
CA VAL A 37 3.45 12.80 -9.29
C VAL A 37 2.70 13.62 -8.25
N LEU A 38 3.24 14.77 -7.85
CA LEU A 38 2.62 15.66 -6.86
C LEU A 38 1.60 16.61 -7.46
N ARG A 39 1.50 16.68 -8.81
CA ARG A 39 0.62 17.60 -9.56
C ARG A 39 0.87 19.07 -9.23
N ILE A 40 2.13 19.44 -9.11
CA ILE A 40 2.59 20.81 -8.85
C ILE A 40 3.32 21.32 -10.10
N GLU A 41 2.88 22.44 -10.66
CA GLU A 41 3.43 22.95 -11.94
C GLU A 41 4.91 23.30 -11.88
N LYS A 42 5.42 23.76 -10.74
CA LYS A 42 6.80 24.23 -10.62
C LYS A 42 7.39 23.83 -9.27
N ILE A 43 8.43 22.99 -9.30
CA ILE A 43 9.18 22.51 -8.14
C ILE A 43 10.64 22.95 -8.27
N GLY A 44 11.18 23.55 -7.20
CA GLY A 44 12.59 23.92 -7.08
C GLY A 44 13.43 22.84 -6.41
N ILE A 45 14.75 22.90 -6.59
CA ILE A 45 15.67 21.87 -6.04
C ILE A 45 15.74 21.86 -4.52
N HIS A 46 15.30 22.92 -3.83
CA HIS A 46 15.27 23.04 -2.38
C HIS A 46 13.88 22.80 -1.78
N ASP A 47 12.85 22.58 -2.61
CA ASP A 47 11.52 22.24 -2.10
C ASP A 47 11.58 20.90 -1.35
N ASN A 48 11.05 20.91 -0.11
CA ASN A 48 11.03 19.71 0.72
C ASN A 48 9.83 18.82 0.35
N PHE A 49 10.11 17.59 -0.03
CA PHE A 49 9.17 16.58 -0.49
C PHE A 49 7.90 16.48 0.39
N PHE A 50 8.09 16.34 1.71
CA PHE A 50 6.98 16.17 2.64
C PHE A 50 6.16 17.45 2.82
N ARG A 51 6.79 18.62 2.72
CA ARG A 51 6.09 19.91 2.83
C ARG A 51 5.21 20.22 1.63
N ILE A 52 5.56 19.69 0.47
CA ILE A 52 4.80 19.89 -0.77
C ILE A 52 3.80 18.76 -1.04
N GLY A 53 3.52 17.92 -0.03
CA GLY A 53 2.47 16.90 -0.09
C GLY A 53 2.95 15.48 -0.37
N GLY A 54 4.25 15.24 -0.33
CA GLY A 54 4.82 13.89 -0.44
C GLY A 54 4.57 13.04 0.80
N ASP A 55 4.35 11.76 0.60
CA ASP A 55 4.21 10.74 1.65
C ASP A 55 5.00 9.47 1.29
N SER A 56 4.96 8.46 2.16
CA SER A 56 5.67 7.19 1.97
C SER A 56 5.23 6.45 0.70
N ILE A 57 3.97 6.57 0.30
CA ILE A 57 3.43 5.90 -0.88
C ILE A 57 3.82 6.66 -2.15
N ILE A 58 3.74 7.99 -2.11
CA ILE A 58 4.19 8.85 -3.20
C ILE A 58 5.70 8.70 -3.43
N SER A 59 6.50 8.50 -2.37
CA SER A 59 7.95 8.27 -2.51
C SER A 59 8.27 7.02 -3.31
N ILE A 60 7.49 5.94 -3.18
CA ILE A 60 7.64 4.72 -3.99
C ILE A 60 7.37 5.01 -5.48
N GLN A 61 6.35 5.82 -5.80
CA GLN A 61 6.08 6.20 -7.18
C GLN A 61 7.22 7.03 -7.80
N ILE A 62 7.78 7.95 -7.01
CA ILE A 62 8.91 8.76 -7.46
C ILE A 62 10.12 7.87 -7.77
N VAL A 63 10.45 6.93 -6.89
CA VAL A 63 11.51 5.94 -7.12
C VAL A 63 11.25 5.13 -8.39
N ALA A 64 10.01 4.64 -8.58
CA ALA A 64 9.65 3.89 -9.79
C ALA A 64 9.85 4.71 -11.08
N LYS A 65 9.39 5.97 -11.10
CA LYS A 65 9.54 6.84 -12.27
C LYS A 65 11.00 7.26 -12.51
N ALA A 66 11.78 7.49 -11.45
CA ALA A 66 13.20 7.79 -11.55
C ALA A 66 13.97 6.61 -12.16
N ARG A 67 13.69 5.39 -11.76
CA ARG A 67 14.28 4.17 -12.33
C ARG A 67 13.96 4.01 -13.82
N GLN A 68 12.76 4.35 -14.27
CA GLN A 68 12.41 4.39 -15.70
C GLN A 68 13.28 5.36 -16.51
N LYS A 69 13.81 6.39 -15.83
CA LYS A 69 14.73 7.38 -16.38
C LYS A 69 16.22 7.07 -16.11
N ASN A 70 16.52 5.83 -15.68
CA ASN A 70 17.86 5.37 -15.29
C ASN A 70 18.47 6.17 -14.13
N ILE A 71 17.65 6.68 -13.21
CA ILE A 71 18.07 7.36 -11.99
C ILE A 71 17.67 6.44 -10.81
N PHE A 72 18.66 5.97 -10.06
CA PHE A 72 18.50 4.94 -9.02
C PHE A 72 18.81 5.50 -7.64
N PHE A 73 17.86 5.40 -6.74
CA PHE A 73 17.97 5.66 -5.31
C PHE A 73 16.87 4.89 -4.58
N ALA A 74 17.02 4.69 -3.27
CA ALA A 74 16.04 4.00 -2.46
C ALA A 74 15.00 4.98 -1.86
N VAL A 75 13.86 4.46 -1.46
CA VAL A 75 12.82 5.26 -0.78
C VAL A 75 13.38 5.97 0.45
N LYS A 76 14.26 5.31 1.23
CA LYS A 76 14.94 5.90 2.38
C LYS A 76 15.77 7.14 2.05
N ASP A 77 16.29 7.24 0.84
CA ASP A 77 17.11 8.38 0.44
C ASP A 77 16.27 9.65 0.31
N ILE A 78 14.98 9.53 -0.06
CA ILE A 78 14.03 10.66 -0.02
C ILE A 78 13.79 11.12 1.43
N PHE A 79 13.75 10.19 2.41
CA PHE A 79 13.57 10.55 3.81
C PHE A 79 14.82 11.21 4.39
N ASN A 80 16.01 10.73 4.02
CA ASN A 80 17.30 11.27 4.49
C ASN A 80 17.63 12.60 3.79
N SER A 81 17.26 12.74 2.52
CA SER A 81 17.53 13.90 1.66
C SER A 81 16.23 14.36 0.98
N PRO A 82 15.31 15.00 1.73
CA PRO A 82 13.95 15.26 1.24
C PRO A 82 13.85 16.45 0.27
N THR A 83 14.93 16.77 -0.43
CA THR A 83 14.98 17.80 -1.47
C THR A 83 15.63 17.24 -2.73
N ILE A 84 15.25 17.76 -3.89
CA ILE A 84 15.81 17.31 -5.17
C ILE A 84 17.32 17.52 -5.22
N GLY A 85 17.81 18.67 -4.74
CA GLY A 85 19.25 18.93 -4.68
C GLY A 85 20.00 17.94 -3.80
N GLY A 86 19.46 17.56 -2.63
CA GLY A 86 20.04 16.54 -1.78
C GLY A 86 19.97 15.14 -2.38
N LEU A 87 18.84 14.81 -3.01
CA LEU A 87 18.60 13.50 -3.61
C LEU A 87 19.48 13.26 -4.84
N SER A 88 19.73 14.29 -5.66
CA SER A 88 20.61 14.21 -6.83
C SER A 88 22.04 13.84 -6.50
N LEU A 89 22.52 14.13 -5.27
CA LEU A 89 23.87 13.80 -4.83
C LEU A 89 24.05 12.31 -4.47
N VAL A 90 22.97 11.63 -4.09
CA VAL A 90 22.97 10.20 -3.71
C VAL A 90 22.45 9.29 -4.82
N ALA A 91 21.81 9.86 -5.83
CA ALA A 91 21.30 9.14 -6.97
C ALA A 91 22.45 8.53 -7.81
N LYS A 92 22.24 7.26 -8.24
CA LYS A 92 23.18 6.49 -9.08
C LYS A 92 22.61 6.34 -10.49
N THR A 93 23.48 6.04 -11.44
CA THR A 93 23.09 5.66 -12.80
C THR A 93 23.12 4.14 -12.98
N GLN A 94 22.58 3.64 -14.09
CA GLN A 94 22.54 2.19 -14.37
C GLN A 94 23.96 1.55 -14.44
N GLU A 95 24.97 2.31 -14.78
CA GLU A 95 26.36 1.85 -14.85
C GLU A 95 26.95 1.51 -13.47
N ASP A 96 26.37 2.10 -12.42
CA ASP A 96 26.80 1.92 -11.02
C ASP A 96 26.20 0.69 -10.34
N LEU A 97 25.25 -0.02 -11.01
CA LEU A 97 24.49 -1.12 -10.42
C LEU A 97 24.92 -2.47 -11.00
N LEU A 98 25.60 -3.28 -10.20
CA LEU A 98 25.88 -4.70 -10.49
C LEU A 98 24.91 -5.55 -9.70
N THR A 99 23.83 -6.16 -10.36
CA THR A 99 22.97 -7.01 -9.53
C THR A 99 21.91 -7.84 -10.25
N LEU A 100 21.16 -8.65 -9.48
CA LEU A 100 20.09 -9.56 -9.86
C LEU A 100 19.17 -8.94 -10.93
N LYS A 101 19.09 -9.57 -12.08
CA LYS A 101 18.22 -9.09 -13.17
C LYS A 101 16.78 -9.54 -12.89
N PRO A 102 15.80 -8.62 -12.93
CA PRO A 102 14.38 -8.98 -12.87
C PRO A 102 14.01 -9.92 -14.04
N GLU A 103 13.24 -10.97 -13.74
CA GLU A 103 12.69 -11.87 -14.74
C GLU A 103 11.66 -11.15 -15.61
N GLN A 104 11.91 -11.06 -16.91
CA GLN A 104 11.01 -10.38 -17.85
C GLN A 104 9.96 -11.33 -18.45
N GLY A 105 10.17 -12.63 -18.32
CA GLY A 105 9.27 -13.66 -18.80
C GLY A 105 8.07 -13.89 -17.90
N LEU A 106 7.35 -14.96 -18.18
CA LEU A 106 6.24 -15.43 -17.34
C LEU A 106 6.83 -16.14 -16.12
N VAL A 107 6.50 -15.64 -14.94
CA VAL A 107 6.86 -16.28 -13.66
C VAL A 107 5.75 -17.26 -13.27
N SER A 108 6.13 -18.48 -12.87
CA SER A 108 5.19 -19.52 -12.42
C SER A 108 5.84 -20.43 -11.38
N GLY A 109 5.05 -21.29 -10.75
CA GLY A 109 5.48 -22.23 -9.72
C GLY A 109 5.23 -21.73 -8.29
N ASP A 110 5.75 -22.47 -7.33
CA ASP A 110 5.48 -22.22 -5.92
C ASP A 110 6.14 -20.93 -5.41
N ILE A 111 5.45 -20.27 -4.52
CA ILE A 111 5.89 -19.04 -3.87
C ILE A 111 5.83 -19.25 -2.36
N PRO A 112 6.90 -18.99 -1.60
CA PRO A 112 6.81 -18.96 -0.15
C PRO A 112 5.79 -17.90 0.31
N LEU A 113 4.93 -18.25 1.26
CA LEU A 113 4.03 -17.28 1.86
C LEU A 113 4.83 -16.17 2.54
N THR A 114 4.42 -14.93 2.30
CA THR A 114 4.98 -13.76 2.99
C THR A 114 4.39 -13.63 4.40
N PRO A 115 5.01 -12.86 5.31
CA PRO A 115 4.49 -12.68 6.67
C PRO A 115 3.03 -12.27 6.74
N ILE A 116 2.59 -11.34 5.88
CA ILE A 116 1.19 -10.89 5.88
C ILE A 116 0.22 -11.98 5.42
N GLN A 117 0.65 -12.86 4.52
CA GLN A 117 -0.16 -13.99 4.07
C GLN A 117 -0.29 -15.04 5.18
N HIS A 118 0.79 -15.29 5.95
CA HIS A 118 0.71 -16.10 7.16
C HIS A 118 -0.26 -15.50 8.18
N TRP A 119 -0.15 -14.19 8.44
CA TRP A 119 -1.07 -13.49 9.32
C TRP A 119 -2.53 -13.64 8.86
N PHE A 120 -2.80 -13.49 7.56
CA PHE A 120 -4.15 -13.65 7.00
C PHE A 120 -4.73 -15.04 7.26
N PHE A 121 -3.97 -16.09 7.02
CA PHE A 121 -4.45 -17.45 7.24
C PHE A 121 -4.55 -17.81 8.72
N GLU A 122 -3.73 -17.20 9.58
CA GLU A 122 -3.82 -17.32 11.05
C GLU A 122 -5.16 -16.80 11.60
N GLN A 123 -5.78 -15.80 10.94
CA GLN A 123 -7.09 -15.26 11.33
C GLN A 123 -8.24 -16.28 11.21
N GLN A 124 -8.08 -17.36 10.49
CA GLN A 124 -9.08 -18.41 10.28
C GLN A 124 -10.46 -17.84 9.90
N LEU A 125 -10.48 -16.88 8.99
CA LEU A 125 -11.70 -16.21 8.56
C LEU A 125 -12.74 -17.21 8.09
N LYS A 126 -14.01 -17.01 8.48
CA LYS A 126 -15.14 -17.85 8.09
C LYS A 126 -15.30 -17.98 6.56
N ASN A 127 -14.99 -16.92 5.85
CA ASN A 127 -14.97 -16.89 4.37
C ASN A 127 -13.69 -16.21 3.86
N PRO A 128 -12.57 -16.95 3.75
CA PRO A 128 -11.31 -16.38 3.28
C PRO A 128 -11.36 -15.93 1.81
N HIS A 129 -12.33 -16.38 1.02
CA HIS A 129 -12.52 -15.96 -0.37
C HIS A 129 -13.07 -14.53 -0.50
N HIS A 130 -13.59 -13.95 0.57
CA HIS A 130 -14.23 -12.63 0.58
C HIS A 130 -13.43 -11.59 1.37
N TYR A 131 -12.14 -11.48 1.08
CA TYR A 131 -11.26 -10.45 1.64
C TYR A 131 -10.75 -9.56 0.51
N ASN A 132 -11.67 -8.73 -0.02
CA ASN A 132 -11.50 -8.07 -1.31
C ASN A 132 -11.28 -6.57 -1.17
N GLN A 133 -10.47 -6.02 -2.07
CA GLN A 133 -10.43 -4.60 -2.37
C GLN A 133 -11.13 -4.35 -3.70
N ALA A 134 -11.81 -3.21 -3.83
CA ALA A 134 -12.49 -2.86 -5.06
C ALA A 134 -12.45 -1.36 -5.35
N THR A 135 -12.51 -1.03 -6.63
CA THR A 135 -12.66 0.34 -7.10
C THR A 135 -13.77 0.42 -8.13
N LEU A 136 -14.75 1.30 -7.90
CA LEU A 136 -15.80 1.64 -8.86
C LEU A 136 -15.47 2.99 -9.49
N LEU A 137 -15.10 2.97 -10.77
CA LEU A 137 -14.73 4.13 -11.55
C LEU A 137 -15.90 4.63 -12.41
N GLN A 138 -16.04 5.92 -12.57
CA GLN A 138 -16.94 6.52 -13.55
C GLN A 138 -16.15 6.91 -14.79
N ALA A 139 -16.57 6.41 -15.94
CA ALA A 139 -15.95 6.76 -17.21
C ALA A 139 -16.27 8.21 -17.61
N ARG A 140 -15.25 8.94 -18.04
CA ARG A 140 -15.42 10.30 -18.61
C ARG A 140 -15.86 10.26 -20.07
N HIS A 141 -15.52 9.18 -20.77
CA HIS A 141 -15.80 8.93 -22.16
C HIS A 141 -16.38 7.52 -22.34
N GLN A 142 -16.95 7.25 -23.51
CA GLN A 142 -17.42 5.91 -23.84
C GLN A 142 -16.25 4.92 -23.81
N ILE A 143 -16.45 3.80 -23.16
CA ILE A 143 -15.49 2.70 -23.06
C ILE A 143 -15.84 1.65 -24.11
N ASP A 144 -14.83 1.22 -24.87
CA ASP A 144 -14.93 0.06 -25.73
C ASP A 144 -14.68 -1.21 -24.91
N ALA A 145 -15.70 -2.06 -24.84
CA ALA A 145 -15.69 -3.29 -24.07
C ALA A 145 -14.62 -4.29 -24.53
N SER A 146 -14.40 -4.38 -25.86
CA SER A 146 -13.40 -5.28 -26.44
C SER A 146 -11.97 -4.83 -26.12
N LEU A 147 -11.69 -3.53 -26.21
CA LEU A 147 -10.37 -2.98 -25.83
C LEU A 147 -10.12 -3.11 -24.34
N LEU A 148 -11.17 -2.95 -23.52
CA LEU A 148 -11.09 -3.14 -22.08
C LEU A 148 -10.69 -4.58 -21.72
N SER A 149 -11.32 -5.58 -22.33
CA SER A 149 -10.98 -7.00 -22.14
C SER A 149 -9.54 -7.27 -22.52
N GLN A 150 -9.11 -6.84 -23.71
CA GLN A 150 -7.71 -7.00 -24.14
C GLN A 150 -6.71 -6.36 -23.20
N ALA A 151 -7.05 -5.18 -22.64
CA ALA A 151 -6.17 -4.52 -21.68
C ALA A 151 -5.99 -5.36 -20.40
N PHE A 152 -7.07 -5.92 -19.84
CA PHE A 152 -6.98 -6.77 -18.65
C PHE A 152 -6.29 -8.11 -18.91
N ASP A 153 -6.45 -8.69 -20.08
CA ASP A 153 -5.71 -9.90 -20.48
C ASP A 153 -4.19 -9.66 -20.44
N LEU A 154 -3.75 -8.51 -20.95
CA LEU A 154 -2.34 -8.12 -20.90
C LEU A 154 -1.86 -7.87 -19.46
N LEU A 155 -2.66 -7.22 -18.62
CA LEU A 155 -2.32 -6.97 -17.23
C LEU A 155 -2.19 -8.28 -16.44
N VAL A 156 -3.12 -9.22 -16.58
CA VAL A 156 -3.06 -10.53 -15.91
C VAL A 156 -1.85 -11.34 -16.38
N SER A 157 -1.51 -11.26 -17.66
CA SER A 157 -0.30 -11.90 -18.19
C SER A 157 0.98 -11.27 -17.63
N HIS A 158 1.01 -9.95 -17.49
CA HIS A 158 2.18 -9.20 -17.03
C HIS A 158 2.39 -9.32 -15.52
N HIS A 159 1.34 -9.14 -14.73
CA HIS A 159 1.38 -9.14 -13.27
C HIS A 159 1.13 -10.53 -12.70
N ASP A 160 2.20 -11.22 -12.37
CA ASP A 160 2.19 -12.64 -12.03
C ASP A 160 1.28 -12.98 -10.85
N VAL A 161 1.22 -12.16 -9.81
CA VAL A 161 0.43 -12.42 -8.60
C VAL A 161 -1.09 -12.52 -8.86
N LEU A 162 -1.60 -11.93 -9.93
CA LEU A 162 -3.02 -12.06 -10.32
C LEU A 162 -3.40 -13.48 -10.73
N ARG A 163 -2.40 -14.34 -11.01
CA ARG A 163 -2.57 -15.74 -11.36
C ARG A 163 -2.26 -16.70 -10.21
N CYS A 164 -2.05 -16.17 -8.99
CA CYS A 164 -1.81 -17.01 -7.82
C CYS A 164 -3.03 -17.82 -7.41
N ARG A 165 -2.76 -18.98 -6.80
CA ARG A 165 -3.72 -19.84 -6.13
C ARG A 165 -3.19 -20.21 -4.75
N TYR A 166 -4.12 -20.41 -3.84
CA TYR A 166 -3.83 -20.78 -2.47
C TYR A 166 -4.63 -22.02 -2.12
N HIS A 167 -3.99 -23.06 -1.65
CA HIS A 167 -4.66 -24.27 -1.18
C HIS A 167 -4.09 -24.72 0.14
N GLN A 168 -4.92 -25.35 0.96
CA GLN A 168 -4.50 -25.91 2.23
C GLN A 168 -4.26 -27.40 2.08
N GLU A 169 -3.06 -27.84 2.41
CA GLU A 169 -2.73 -29.28 2.45
C GLU A 169 -3.42 -29.98 3.61
N SER A 170 -3.44 -31.31 3.57
CA SER A 170 -3.95 -32.14 4.69
C SER A 170 -3.18 -31.92 6.01
N SER A 171 -1.98 -31.41 5.95
CA SER A 171 -1.15 -30.98 7.08
C SER A 171 -1.66 -29.72 7.77
N GLY A 172 -2.57 -28.96 7.14
CA GLY A 172 -3.00 -27.64 7.56
C GLY A 172 -2.13 -26.52 7.00
N THR A 173 -1.06 -26.82 6.29
CA THR A 173 -0.15 -25.84 5.69
C THR A 173 -0.77 -25.23 4.44
N TRP A 174 -0.76 -23.91 4.32
CA TRP A 174 -1.15 -23.20 3.11
C TRP A 174 0.00 -23.12 2.13
N ILE A 175 -0.30 -23.36 0.87
CA ILE A 175 0.63 -23.28 -0.27
C ILE A 175 0.12 -22.23 -1.25
N GLN A 176 1.06 -21.42 -1.75
CA GLN A 176 0.83 -20.47 -2.82
C GLN A 176 1.53 -20.91 -4.08
N THR A 177 0.80 -21.01 -5.19
CA THR A 177 1.34 -21.35 -6.50
C THR A 177 0.95 -20.31 -7.53
N ASN A 178 1.91 -19.88 -8.33
CA ASN A 178 1.67 -18.96 -9.43
C ASN A 178 1.48 -19.78 -10.72
N LEU A 179 0.29 -19.65 -11.33
CA LEU A 179 -0.04 -20.37 -12.56
C LEU A 179 0.70 -19.78 -13.76
N SER A 180 1.10 -20.66 -14.69
CA SER A 180 1.67 -20.25 -15.98
C SER A 180 0.62 -19.62 -16.91
N GLN A 181 -0.66 -19.93 -16.72
CA GLN A 181 -1.78 -19.42 -17.51
C GLN A 181 -3.02 -19.28 -16.63
N GLU A 182 -3.83 -18.26 -16.90
CA GLU A 182 -5.12 -18.03 -16.26
C GLU A 182 -6.24 -18.27 -17.26
N ASP A 183 -7.38 -18.82 -16.79
CA ASP A 183 -8.60 -18.84 -17.56
C ASP A 183 -9.29 -17.46 -17.48
N LEU A 184 -9.19 -16.71 -18.56
CA LEU A 184 -9.71 -15.35 -18.66
C LEU A 184 -11.21 -15.30 -18.99
N SER A 185 -11.85 -16.44 -19.28
CA SER A 185 -13.25 -16.51 -19.72
C SER A 185 -14.24 -15.96 -18.68
N SER A 186 -13.92 -16.11 -17.40
CA SER A 186 -14.73 -15.63 -16.28
C SER A 186 -14.22 -14.34 -15.65
N LEU A 187 -13.14 -13.75 -16.19
CA LEU A 187 -12.48 -12.58 -15.61
C LEU A 187 -13.38 -11.36 -15.65
N TRP A 188 -14.13 -11.17 -16.73
CA TRP A 188 -14.80 -9.93 -16.96
C TRP A 188 -16.24 -10.11 -17.48
N THR A 189 -17.09 -9.11 -17.21
CA THR A 189 -18.49 -9.13 -17.57
C THR A 189 -18.98 -7.75 -17.99
N VAL A 190 -19.87 -7.69 -18.96
CA VAL A 190 -20.59 -6.45 -19.33
C VAL A 190 -22.04 -6.59 -18.87
N PHE A 191 -22.51 -5.60 -18.13
CA PHE A 191 -23.91 -5.46 -17.77
C PHE A 191 -24.52 -4.30 -18.55
N ASP A 192 -25.55 -4.58 -19.33
CA ASP A 192 -26.33 -3.54 -20.00
C ASP A 192 -27.43 -3.02 -19.05
N LEU A 193 -27.22 -1.82 -18.54
CA LEU A 193 -28.14 -1.09 -17.67
C LEU A 193 -28.77 0.13 -18.38
N SER A 194 -28.75 0.15 -19.72
CA SER A 194 -29.27 1.28 -20.52
C SER A 194 -30.76 1.53 -20.30
N SER A 195 -31.54 0.48 -20.02
CA SER A 195 -32.98 0.52 -19.76
C SER A 195 -33.36 0.74 -18.28
N VAL A 196 -32.38 0.70 -17.36
CA VAL A 196 -32.64 0.86 -15.91
C VAL A 196 -32.87 2.34 -15.58
N SER A 197 -33.87 2.64 -14.74
CA SER A 197 -34.18 4.00 -14.30
C SER A 197 -33.04 4.62 -13.45
N ASP A 198 -32.97 5.93 -13.39
CA ASP A 198 -31.96 6.62 -12.56
C ASP A 198 -32.10 6.29 -11.07
N GLN A 199 -33.33 6.06 -10.60
CA GLN A 199 -33.62 5.72 -9.22
C GLN A 199 -33.10 4.32 -8.85
N ASP A 200 -33.16 3.38 -9.78
CA ASP A 200 -32.82 1.97 -9.56
C ASP A 200 -31.35 1.65 -9.95
N LEU A 201 -30.67 2.56 -10.66
CA LEU A 201 -29.33 2.31 -11.20
C LEU A 201 -28.32 1.94 -10.11
N ALA A 202 -28.34 2.67 -9.01
CA ALA A 202 -27.40 2.44 -7.90
C ALA A 202 -27.61 1.06 -7.28
N SER A 203 -28.86 0.66 -7.02
CA SER A 203 -29.19 -0.64 -6.43
C SER A 203 -28.86 -1.82 -7.37
N HIS A 204 -29.04 -1.65 -8.70
CA HIS A 204 -28.63 -2.66 -9.67
C HIS A 204 -27.10 -2.84 -9.70
N ILE A 205 -26.34 -1.74 -9.69
CA ILE A 205 -24.87 -1.80 -9.65
C ILE A 205 -24.41 -2.46 -8.34
N GLU A 206 -24.98 -2.09 -7.21
CA GLU A 206 -24.67 -2.65 -5.90
C GLU A 206 -24.94 -4.16 -5.85
N HIS A 207 -26.10 -4.60 -6.34
CA HIS A 207 -26.46 -6.01 -6.40
C HIS A 207 -25.43 -6.80 -7.23
N GLN A 208 -25.10 -6.35 -8.45
CA GLN A 208 -24.12 -7.02 -9.30
C GLN A 208 -22.71 -6.97 -8.71
N ALA A 209 -22.33 -5.86 -8.08
CA ALA A 209 -21.06 -5.73 -7.38
C ALA A 209 -20.95 -6.75 -6.24
N THR A 210 -22.01 -6.92 -5.44
CA THR A 210 -22.05 -7.93 -4.36
C THR A 210 -21.82 -9.34 -4.90
N LEU A 211 -22.49 -9.71 -6.00
CA LEU A 211 -22.30 -11.03 -6.63
C LEU A 211 -20.87 -11.21 -7.15
N LEU A 212 -20.26 -10.17 -7.71
CA LEU A 212 -18.88 -10.22 -8.17
C LEU A 212 -17.89 -10.38 -6.99
N HIS A 213 -18.10 -9.65 -5.90
CA HIS A 213 -17.31 -9.82 -4.68
C HIS A 213 -17.37 -11.24 -4.12
N GLN A 214 -18.55 -11.86 -4.16
CA GLN A 214 -18.77 -13.23 -3.68
C GLN A 214 -18.22 -14.30 -4.64
N SER A 215 -17.90 -13.94 -5.87
CA SER A 215 -17.47 -14.89 -6.92
C SER A 215 -15.96 -15.11 -6.98
N LEU A 216 -15.17 -14.38 -6.19
CA LEU A 216 -13.73 -14.64 -6.08
C LEU A 216 -13.48 -15.94 -5.30
N ASP A 217 -12.47 -16.68 -5.72
CA ASP A 217 -12.10 -17.95 -5.09
C ASP A 217 -10.57 -18.04 -5.05
N ILE A 218 -9.98 -18.11 -3.86
CA ILE A 218 -8.53 -18.16 -3.72
C ILE A 218 -7.91 -19.48 -4.15
N GLU A 219 -8.69 -20.57 -4.16
CA GLU A 219 -8.22 -21.90 -4.55
C GLU A 219 -8.37 -22.14 -6.06
N LYS A 220 -9.56 -21.83 -6.62
CA LYS A 220 -9.88 -22.09 -8.04
C LYS A 220 -9.57 -20.87 -8.90
N GLY A 221 -9.68 -19.68 -8.34
CA GLY A 221 -9.57 -18.41 -9.05
C GLY A 221 -10.88 -17.98 -9.73
N PRO A 222 -10.84 -16.85 -10.42
CA PRO A 222 -9.73 -15.90 -10.45
C PRO A 222 -9.65 -15.06 -9.17
N LEU A 223 -8.50 -14.41 -8.96
CA LEU A 223 -8.32 -13.41 -7.87
C LEU A 223 -8.75 -12.00 -8.28
N LEU A 224 -9.16 -11.81 -9.51
CA LEU A 224 -9.57 -10.54 -10.10
C LEU A 224 -10.90 -10.74 -10.86
N LYS A 225 -11.83 -9.81 -10.68
CA LYS A 225 -13.05 -9.68 -11.51
C LYS A 225 -13.19 -8.24 -11.97
N VAL A 226 -13.64 -8.08 -13.21
CA VAL A 226 -13.87 -6.77 -13.81
C VAL A 226 -15.27 -6.72 -14.39
N ALA A 227 -16.01 -5.66 -14.10
CA ALA A 227 -17.35 -5.46 -14.68
C ALA A 227 -17.48 -4.07 -15.29
N LEU A 228 -17.96 -4.03 -16.53
CA LEU A 228 -18.39 -2.80 -17.19
C LEU A 228 -19.92 -2.69 -17.11
N PHE A 229 -20.42 -1.68 -16.44
CA PHE A 229 -21.82 -1.31 -16.43
C PHE A 229 -22.07 -0.29 -17.54
N SER A 230 -22.66 -0.72 -18.64
CA SER A 230 -23.07 0.14 -19.75
C SER A 230 -24.40 0.81 -19.41
N CYS A 231 -24.40 2.12 -19.22
CA CYS A 231 -25.56 2.87 -18.72
C CYS A 231 -26.28 3.68 -19.83
N GLY A 232 -26.13 3.29 -21.10
CA GLY A 232 -26.73 3.97 -22.26
C GLY A 232 -26.11 5.34 -22.49
N THR A 233 -26.90 6.41 -22.42
CA THR A 233 -26.44 7.80 -22.57
C THR A 233 -25.75 8.36 -21.33
N ARG A 234 -25.90 7.67 -20.19
CA ARG A 234 -25.22 8.03 -18.92
C ARG A 234 -23.80 7.54 -18.92
N PRO A 235 -22.91 8.15 -18.10
CA PRO A 235 -21.55 7.66 -17.95
C PRO A 235 -21.52 6.20 -17.48
N SER A 236 -20.78 5.35 -18.18
CA SER A 236 -20.53 3.96 -17.78
C SER A 236 -19.77 3.89 -16.47
N ARG A 237 -19.87 2.76 -15.77
CA ARG A 237 -19.11 2.46 -14.56
C ARG A 237 -18.23 1.24 -14.81
N LEU A 238 -17.01 1.29 -14.32
CA LEU A 238 -16.07 0.18 -14.33
C LEU A 238 -15.79 -0.24 -12.89
N LEU A 239 -16.16 -1.45 -12.54
CA LEU A 239 -15.85 -2.08 -11.27
C LEU A 239 -14.66 -3.03 -11.46
N ILE A 240 -13.66 -2.89 -10.61
CA ILE A 240 -12.52 -3.81 -10.53
C ILE A 240 -12.50 -4.33 -9.09
N VAL A 241 -12.59 -5.65 -8.91
CA VAL A 241 -12.55 -6.33 -7.62
C VAL A 241 -11.36 -7.27 -7.60
N ILE A 242 -10.49 -7.14 -6.61
CA ILE A 242 -9.29 -7.98 -6.48
C ILE A 242 -9.22 -8.51 -5.05
N HIS A 243 -8.91 -9.80 -4.90
CA HIS A 243 -8.66 -10.37 -3.58
C HIS A 243 -7.40 -9.73 -2.97
N HIS A 244 -7.44 -9.36 -1.69
CA HIS A 244 -6.37 -8.59 -1.05
C HIS A 244 -5.04 -9.35 -1.02
N LEU A 245 -5.04 -10.68 -1.07
CA LEU A 245 -3.81 -11.49 -1.23
C LEU A 245 -3.00 -11.14 -2.49
N ALA A 246 -3.61 -10.48 -3.49
CA ALA A 246 -2.97 -10.13 -4.76
C ALA A 246 -2.72 -8.62 -4.93
N VAL A 247 -3.19 -7.77 -4.04
CA VAL A 247 -3.13 -6.32 -4.21
C VAL A 247 -3.04 -5.58 -2.86
N ASP A 248 -2.33 -4.46 -2.86
CA ASP A 248 -2.30 -3.46 -1.78
C ASP A 248 -2.52 -2.04 -2.34
N GLY A 249 -2.50 -1.04 -1.48
CA GLY A 249 -2.72 0.35 -1.90
C GLY A 249 -1.70 0.88 -2.94
N VAL A 250 -0.47 0.40 -2.90
CA VAL A 250 0.57 0.75 -3.89
C VAL A 250 0.31 0.04 -5.21
N SER A 251 -0.06 -1.25 -5.14
CA SER A 251 -0.38 -2.08 -6.31
C SER A 251 -1.51 -1.50 -7.16
N TRP A 252 -2.54 -0.93 -6.54
CA TRP A 252 -3.63 -0.26 -7.27
C TRP A 252 -3.15 0.86 -8.17
N ARG A 253 -2.16 1.64 -7.74
CA ARG A 253 -1.61 2.72 -8.55
C ARG A 253 -0.84 2.19 -9.75
N ILE A 254 -0.04 1.12 -9.54
CA ILE A 254 0.68 0.45 -10.62
C ILE A 254 -0.31 -0.12 -11.65
N LEU A 255 -1.35 -0.80 -11.18
CA LEU A 255 -2.39 -1.36 -12.06
C LEU A 255 -3.12 -0.29 -12.87
N PHE A 256 -3.46 0.86 -12.28
CA PHE A 256 -4.12 1.93 -13.00
C PHE A 256 -3.22 2.61 -14.03
N GLU A 257 -1.94 2.84 -13.71
CA GLU A 257 -0.96 3.36 -14.67
C GLU A 257 -0.82 2.43 -15.87
N ASP A 258 -0.63 1.13 -15.62
CA ASP A 258 -0.46 0.13 -16.66
C ASP A 258 -1.75 -0.05 -17.47
N PHE A 259 -2.91 -0.08 -16.81
CA PHE A 259 -4.22 -0.15 -17.47
C PHE A 259 -4.45 1.04 -18.41
N GLU A 260 -4.23 2.26 -17.93
CA GLU A 260 -4.42 3.48 -18.73
C GLU A 260 -3.51 3.49 -19.96
N GLY A 261 -2.22 3.14 -19.77
CA GLY A 261 -1.24 3.09 -20.85
C GLY A 261 -1.58 2.06 -21.92
N VAL A 262 -1.99 0.85 -21.49
CA VAL A 262 -2.39 -0.23 -22.41
C VAL A 262 -3.69 0.13 -23.13
N TYR A 263 -4.72 0.56 -22.41
CA TYR A 263 -6.01 0.89 -23.00
C TYR A 263 -5.89 2.03 -24.02
N GLN A 264 -5.14 3.07 -23.71
CA GLN A 264 -4.89 4.19 -24.63
C GLN A 264 -4.14 3.74 -25.89
N SER A 265 -3.11 2.90 -25.74
CA SER A 265 -2.37 2.34 -26.89
C SER A 265 -3.29 1.53 -27.81
N LEU A 266 -4.12 0.66 -27.24
CA LEU A 266 -5.10 -0.12 -28.01
C LEU A 266 -6.11 0.77 -28.73
N LYS A 267 -6.60 1.83 -28.06
CA LYS A 267 -7.53 2.80 -28.63
C LYS A 267 -6.95 3.55 -29.81
N GLU A 268 -5.66 3.80 -29.79
CA GLU A 268 -4.91 4.45 -30.87
C GLU A 268 -4.51 3.46 -32.00
N GLY A 269 -4.84 2.18 -31.87
CA GLY A 269 -4.44 1.14 -32.82
C GLY A 269 -2.94 0.82 -32.78
N LYS A 270 -2.26 1.17 -31.68
CA LYS A 270 -0.84 0.88 -31.46
C LYS A 270 -0.66 -0.45 -30.76
N VAL A 271 0.51 -1.05 -30.92
CA VAL A 271 0.89 -2.22 -30.12
C VAL A 271 1.15 -1.77 -28.68
N PRO A 272 0.39 -2.24 -27.69
CA PRO A 272 0.60 -1.86 -26.31
C PRO A 272 1.95 -2.37 -25.79
N SER A 273 2.62 -1.55 -24.99
CA SER A 273 3.88 -1.90 -24.34
C SER A 273 3.78 -1.55 -22.87
N LEU A 274 3.89 -2.57 -22.02
CA LEU A 274 4.01 -2.39 -20.58
C LEU A 274 5.46 -2.06 -20.18
N PRO A 275 5.67 -1.32 -19.09
CA PRO A 275 7.00 -1.11 -18.55
C PRO A 275 7.71 -2.43 -18.25
N LYS A 276 9.05 -2.44 -18.26
CA LYS A 276 9.82 -3.62 -17.84
C LYS A 276 9.43 -4.05 -16.43
N LYS A 277 9.32 -5.36 -16.21
CA LYS A 277 9.08 -5.93 -14.88
C LYS A 277 10.24 -5.58 -13.94
N THR A 278 9.91 -5.29 -12.70
CA THR A 278 10.82 -5.30 -11.57
C THR A 278 10.86 -6.70 -10.94
N HIS A 279 11.53 -6.91 -9.81
CA HIS A 279 11.63 -8.24 -9.21
C HIS A 279 10.24 -8.81 -8.93
N ALA A 280 10.04 -10.07 -9.27
CA ALA A 280 8.76 -10.75 -9.09
C ALA A 280 8.41 -10.93 -7.59
N PHE A 281 7.13 -10.99 -7.28
CA PHE A 281 6.64 -11.30 -5.92
C PHE A 281 7.20 -12.63 -5.40
N GLN A 282 7.40 -13.61 -6.30
CA GLN A 282 8.07 -14.87 -5.99
C GLN A 282 9.50 -14.65 -5.50
N GLN A 283 10.28 -13.81 -6.18
CA GLN A 283 11.66 -13.50 -5.78
C GLN A 283 11.68 -12.82 -4.40
N TRP A 284 10.73 -11.92 -4.13
CA TRP A 284 10.55 -11.30 -2.81
C TRP A 284 10.30 -12.36 -1.73
N GLY A 285 9.34 -13.26 -1.94
CA GLY A 285 9.02 -14.34 -0.98
C GLY A 285 10.23 -15.20 -0.65
N HIS A 286 10.99 -15.63 -1.65
CA HIS A 286 12.24 -16.41 -1.45
C HIS A 286 13.30 -15.61 -0.72
N SER A 287 13.47 -14.34 -1.05
CA SER A 287 14.46 -13.47 -0.40
C SER A 287 14.11 -13.20 1.06
N LEU A 288 12.83 -13.02 1.39
CA LEU A 288 12.38 -12.92 2.80
C LEU A 288 12.67 -14.19 3.59
N LEU A 289 12.41 -15.36 3.00
CA LEU A 289 12.69 -16.65 3.65
C LEU A 289 14.20 -16.84 3.92
N GLN A 290 15.05 -16.40 2.98
CA GLN A 290 16.49 -16.40 3.16
C GLN A 290 16.93 -15.38 4.22
N TYR A 291 16.41 -14.15 4.17
CA TYR A 291 16.71 -13.09 5.13
C TYR A 291 16.31 -13.46 6.56
N ALA A 292 15.21 -14.21 6.73
CA ALA A 292 14.77 -14.72 8.03
C ALA A 292 15.82 -15.56 8.77
N GLN A 293 16.81 -16.12 8.07
CA GLN A 293 17.90 -16.89 8.66
C GLN A 293 19.13 -16.06 8.95
N SER A 294 19.16 -14.79 8.53
CA SER A 294 20.33 -13.92 8.67
C SER A 294 20.59 -13.54 10.14
N LYS A 295 21.82 -13.15 10.41
CA LYS A 295 22.20 -12.64 11.74
C LYS A 295 21.57 -11.27 12.00
N GLU A 296 21.36 -10.49 10.95
CA GLU A 296 20.81 -9.14 11.03
C GLU A 296 19.39 -9.14 11.60
N ILE A 297 18.49 -9.98 11.06
CA ILE A 297 17.12 -10.09 11.55
C ILE A 297 17.08 -10.68 12.97
N LYS A 298 17.93 -11.67 13.26
CA LYS A 298 18.00 -12.28 14.60
C LYS A 298 18.44 -11.30 15.68
N ASN A 299 19.24 -10.29 15.35
CA ASN A 299 19.64 -9.21 16.28
C ASN A 299 18.46 -8.33 16.71
N GLN A 300 17.33 -8.33 16.00
CA GLN A 300 16.13 -7.59 16.37
C GLN A 300 15.27 -8.33 17.41
N LEU A 301 15.52 -9.61 17.64
CA LEU A 301 14.70 -10.44 18.50
C LEU A 301 14.50 -9.88 19.92
N PRO A 302 15.55 -9.39 20.63
CA PRO A 302 15.37 -8.84 21.98
C PRO A 302 14.43 -7.61 22.00
N TYR A 303 14.46 -6.79 20.95
CA TYR A 303 13.55 -5.65 20.83
C TYR A 303 12.08 -6.12 20.76
N TRP A 304 11.80 -7.07 19.87
CA TRP A 304 10.44 -7.57 19.66
C TRP A 304 9.90 -8.37 20.86
N GLN A 305 10.75 -9.14 21.53
CA GLN A 305 10.37 -9.84 22.78
C GLN A 305 9.99 -8.83 23.86
N ASN A 306 10.77 -7.75 24.02
CA ASN A 306 10.44 -6.69 24.98
C ASN A 306 9.11 -6.00 24.65
N ILE A 307 8.79 -5.81 23.36
CA ILE A 307 7.47 -5.28 22.96
C ILE A 307 6.36 -6.27 23.32
N GLU A 308 6.50 -7.57 22.98
CA GLU A 308 5.48 -8.58 23.32
C GLU A 308 5.24 -8.68 24.83
N ASP A 309 6.29 -8.62 25.65
CA ASP A 309 6.19 -8.63 27.11
C ASP A 309 5.50 -7.38 27.69
N SER A 310 5.47 -6.29 26.94
CA SER A 310 4.86 -5.01 27.34
C SER A 310 3.42 -4.83 26.87
N LEU A 311 2.90 -5.75 26.05
CA LEU A 311 1.56 -5.59 25.46
C LEU A 311 0.47 -5.60 26.55
N ASN A 312 -0.48 -4.69 26.40
CA ASN A 312 -1.66 -4.58 27.24
C ASN A 312 -2.93 -4.53 26.40
N SER A 313 -4.00 -5.13 26.89
CA SER A 313 -5.32 -5.07 26.25
C SER A 313 -6.12 -3.87 26.77
N LEU A 314 -7.04 -3.38 25.93
CA LEU A 314 -8.04 -2.40 26.37
C LEU A 314 -9.04 -3.05 27.33
N PRO A 315 -9.60 -2.28 28.27
CA PRO A 315 -10.68 -2.77 29.12
C PRO A 315 -11.92 -3.08 28.28
N THR A 316 -12.59 -4.16 28.60
CA THR A 316 -13.85 -4.58 27.96
C THR A 316 -14.99 -4.49 28.93
N ASP A 317 -16.17 -4.03 28.48
CA ASP A 317 -17.37 -3.97 29.31
C ASP A 317 -17.97 -5.38 29.52
N PHE A 318 -17.70 -6.31 28.60
CA PHE A 318 -18.24 -7.67 28.66
C PHE A 318 -17.13 -8.68 28.30
N ASP A 319 -16.94 -9.68 29.15
CA ASP A 319 -15.86 -10.68 29.00
C ASP A 319 -16.12 -11.72 27.91
N LYS A 320 -17.36 -11.87 27.45
CA LYS A 320 -17.75 -12.89 26.47
C LYS A 320 -18.89 -12.41 25.57
N GLY A 321 -18.76 -12.68 24.29
CA GLY A 321 -19.78 -12.49 23.27
C GLY A 321 -19.18 -12.67 21.88
N PRO A 322 -19.95 -13.10 20.88
CA PRO A 322 -19.49 -13.04 19.50
C PRO A 322 -19.35 -11.55 19.10
N CYS A 323 -18.19 -11.17 18.60
CA CYS A 323 -17.99 -9.88 17.96
C CYS A 323 -17.97 -10.14 16.45
N THR A 324 -19.08 -9.86 15.76
CA THR A 324 -19.21 -10.05 14.33
C THR A 324 -19.30 -8.71 13.60
N GLY A 325 -19.05 -8.70 12.30
CA GLY A 325 -19.21 -7.48 11.51
C GLY A 325 -20.60 -6.86 11.54
N GLU A 326 -21.62 -7.64 11.90
CA GLU A 326 -23.01 -7.18 12.09
C GLU A 326 -23.18 -6.34 13.37
N ASP A 327 -22.30 -6.52 14.35
CA ASP A 327 -22.34 -5.82 15.65
C ASP A 327 -21.56 -4.49 15.61
N VAL A 328 -20.91 -4.16 14.48
CA VAL A 328 -20.07 -2.98 14.36
C VAL A 328 -20.91 -1.72 14.10
N HIS A 329 -20.80 -0.74 14.99
CA HIS A 329 -21.27 0.62 14.76
C HIS A 329 -20.14 1.57 14.43
N THR A 330 -20.28 2.32 13.33
CA THR A 330 -19.28 3.30 12.91
C THR A 330 -19.72 4.71 13.29
N LEU A 331 -18.90 5.37 14.12
CA LEU A 331 -19.02 6.81 14.39
C LEU A 331 -17.95 7.56 13.59
N ALA A 332 -18.38 8.47 12.71
CA ALA A 332 -17.47 9.28 11.92
C ALA A 332 -17.47 10.73 12.42
N VAL A 333 -16.28 11.26 12.65
CA VAL A 333 -16.02 12.68 12.92
C VAL A 333 -15.04 13.21 11.88
N SER A 334 -15.09 14.51 11.60
CA SER A 334 -14.25 15.13 10.59
C SER A 334 -13.65 16.42 11.10
N LEU A 335 -12.39 16.65 10.78
CA LEU A 335 -11.73 17.93 10.97
C LEU A 335 -12.14 18.89 9.85
N THR A 336 -12.18 20.17 10.15
CA THR A 336 -12.33 21.23 9.14
C THR A 336 -11.09 21.26 8.21
N GLN A 337 -11.21 21.95 7.09
CA GLN A 337 -10.09 22.16 6.18
C GLN A 337 -8.92 22.89 6.85
N GLU A 338 -9.22 23.90 7.67
CA GLU A 338 -8.21 24.68 8.40
C GLU A 338 -7.47 23.83 9.43
N GLU A 339 -8.19 23.05 10.24
CA GLU A 339 -7.62 22.12 11.21
C GLU A 339 -6.76 21.06 10.51
N THR A 340 -7.27 20.47 9.41
CA THR A 340 -6.52 19.48 8.61
C THR A 340 -5.23 20.07 8.04
N THR A 341 -5.28 21.29 7.50
CA THR A 341 -4.11 22.01 6.98
C THR A 341 -3.09 22.28 8.08
N SER A 342 -3.55 22.74 9.24
CA SER A 342 -2.69 22.98 10.40
C SER A 342 -2.01 21.70 10.88
N LEU A 343 -2.76 20.59 10.94
CA LEU A 343 -2.27 19.29 11.36
C LEU A 343 -1.22 18.71 10.40
N LEU A 344 -1.42 18.89 9.10
CA LEU A 344 -0.51 18.34 8.08
C LEU A 344 0.73 19.22 7.80
N GLN A 345 0.62 20.54 7.96
CA GLN A 345 1.66 21.47 7.52
C GLN A 345 2.30 22.28 8.63
N THR A 346 1.56 22.70 9.66
CA THR A 346 2.04 23.60 10.71
C THR A 346 2.61 22.84 11.89
N VAL A 347 1.86 21.89 12.43
CA VAL A 347 2.28 21.10 13.60
C VAL A 347 3.58 20.32 13.35
N PRO A 348 3.76 19.64 12.20
CA PRO A 348 5.00 18.90 11.94
C PRO A 348 6.26 19.76 11.95
N LYS A 349 6.16 21.05 11.63
CA LYS A 349 7.34 21.95 11.63
C LYS A 349 7.87 22.21 13.04
N ALA A 350 6.98 22.29 14.03
CA ALA A 350 7.36 22.62 15.41
C ALA A 350 8.25 21.55 16.06
N TYR A 351 7.90 20.27 15.83
CA TYR A 351 8.58 19.13 16.46
C TYR A 351 9.32 18.22 15.46
N ARG A 352 9.34 18.55 14.16
CA ARG A 352 9.90 17.71 13.08
C ARG A 352 9.25 16.31 13.10
N THR A 353 7.93 16.28 13.19
CA THR A 353 7.10 15.06 13.25
C THR A 353 6.56 14.69 11.87
N GLN A 354 6.13 13.44 11.76
CA GLN A 354 5.21 12.97 10.72
C GLN A 354 3.79 13.02 11.26
N ILE A 355 2.81 12.94 10.38
CA ILE A 355 1.39 12.96 10.77
C ILE A 355 1.05 11.82 11.74
N ASN A 356 1.62 10.64 11.54
CA ASN A 356 1.39 9.48 12.41
C ASN A 356 1.86 9.72 13.85
N ASP A 357 2.98 10.45 14.05
CA ASP A 357 3.45 10.79 15.39
C ASP A 357 2.37 11.55 16.18
N ILE A 358 1.68 12.48 15.50
CA ILE A 358 0.64 13.31 16.10
C ILE A 358 -0.65 12.51 16.32
N LEU A 359 -1.07 11.73 15.34
CA LEU A 359 -2.29 10.93 15.45
C LEU A 359 -2.18 9.87 16.54
N LEU A 360 -1.03 9.20 16.67
CA LEU A 360 -0.78 8.22 17.71
C LEU A 360 -0.64 8.88 19.10
N THR A 361 -0.06 10.08 19.18
CA THR A 361 -0.06 10.85 20.43
C THR A 361 -1.49 11.17 20.87
N ALA A 362 -2.32 11.69 19.96
CA ALA A 362 -3.70 12.01 20.25
C ALA A 362 -4.53 10.76 20.66
N LEU A 363 -4.30 9.64 19.98
CA LEU A 363 -4.95 8.36 20.31
C LEU A 363 -4.53 7.88 21.70
N THR A 364 -3.22 7.90 22.03
CA THR A 364 -2.73 7.47 23.34
C THR A 364 -3.29 8.34 24.47
N LEU A 365 -3.37 9.66 24.27
CA LEU A 365 -3.98 10.59 25.22
C LEU A 365 -5.48 10.30 25.39
N ALA A 366 -6.23 10.14 24.30
CA ALA A 366 -7.67 9.88 24.36
C ALA A 366 -8.01 8.56 25.05
N ILE A 367 -7.25 7.49 24.76
CA ILE A 367 -7.41 6.21 25.44
C ILE A 367 -6.99 6.33 26.92
N GLY A 368 -5.91 7.07 27.19
CA GLY A 368 -5.44 7.34 28.55
C GLY A 368 -6.48 8.06 29.40
N ASP A 369 -7.15 9.08 28.84
CA ASP A 369 -8.24 9.79 29.52
C ASP A 369 -9.43 8.88 29.83
N TRP A 370 -9.75 7.96 28.90
CA TRP A 370 -10.82 6.99 29.10
C TRP A 370 -10.46 5.93 30.14
N THR A 371 -9.27 5.32 30.04
CA THR A 371 -8.85 4.17 30.84
C THR A 371 -8.14 4.55 32.14
N GLN A 372 -7.78 5.83 32.31
CA GLN A 372 -6.93 6.36 33.37
C GLN A 372 -5.53 5.69 33.37
N ASN A 373 -5.12 5.15 32.24
CA ASN A 373 -3.81 4.56 31.99
C ASN A 373 -3.27 5.02 30.62
N TYR A 374 -2.24 5.80 30.64
CA TYR A 374 -1.63 6.40 29.45
C TYR A 374 -0.63 5.45 28.75
N THR A 375 -0.96 4.16 28.73
CA THR A 375 -0.27 3.14 27.93
C THR A 375 -1.22 2.55 26.91
N LEU A 376 -0.75 2.37 25.69
CA LEU A 376 -1.53 1.84 24.58
C LEU A 376 -0.70 0.85 23.76
N SER A 377 -1.20 -0.38 23.65
CA SER A 377 -0.66 -1.37 22.71
C SER A 377 -1.60 -1.48 21.50
N LEU A 378 -1.03 -1.44 20.30
CA LEU A 378 -1.77 -1.59 19.06
C LEU A 378 -0.88 -2.16 17.97
N ASP A 379 -1.50 -2.74 16.94
CA ASP A 379 -0.81 -3.13 15.73
C ASP A 379 -0.76 -1.96 14.75
N LEU A 380 0.43 -1.69 14.20
CA LEU A 380 0.63 -0.74 13.11
C LEU A 380 0.81 -1.48 11.78
N GLU A 381 0.29 -0.87 10.72
CA GLU A 381 0.54 -1.29 9.36
C GLU A 381 1.62 -0.41 8.69
N GLY A 382 2.58 -1.07 8.06
CA GLY A 382 3.52 -0.46 7.13
C GLY A 382 3.27 -0.92 5.71
N HIS A 383 3.76 -0.19 4.72
CA HIS A 383 3.63 -0.61 3.31
C HIS A 383 4.44 -1.88 2.97
N GLY A 384 5.37 -2.30 3.83
CA GLY A 384 6.13 -3.54 3.73
C GLY A 384 7.13 -3.64 2.57
N ARG A 385 7.19 -2.66 1.68
CA ARG A 385 8.13 -2.62 0.55
C ARG A 385 9.46 -2.01 0.99
N GLU A 386 10.06 -2.60 2.02
CA GLU A 386 11.34 -2.14 2.57
C GLU A 386 12.49 -2.81 1.80
N GLU A 387 12.78 -2.27 0.61
CA GLU A 387 13.79 -2.82 -0.31
C GLU A 387 15.20 -2.83 0.29
N ASP A 388 15.46 -1.98 1.26
CA ASP A 388 16.78 -1.86 1.91
C ASP A 388 17.16 -3.02 2.83
N ILE A 389 16.21 -3.89 3.21
CA ILE A 389 16.52 -5.12 3.95
C ILE A 389 17.09 -6.21 3.03
N ILE A 390 16.87 -6.12 1.73
CA ILE A 390 17.36 -7.08 0.74
C ILE A 390 18.14 -6.30 -0.32
N PRO A 391 19.47 -6.43 -0.36
CA PRO A 391 20.27 -5.71 -1.34
C PRO A 391 19.77 -5.94 -2.77
N ASP A 392 19.73 -4.86 -3.54
CA ASP A 392 19.42 -4.86 -4.98
C ASP A 392 18.02 -5.28 -5.39
N MET A 393 17.10 -5.41 -4.41
CA MET A 393 15.71 -5.68 -4.67
C MET A 393 15.00 -4.41 -5.19
N ASP A 394 14.26 -4.54 -6.29
CA ASP A 394 13.41 -3.50 -6.87
C ASP A 394 11.97 -4.00 -6.92
N LEU A 395 11.10 -3.44 -6.08
CA LEU A 395 9.67 -3.75 -6.00
C LEU A 395 8.78 -2.62 -6.51
N SER A 396 9.39 -1.60 -7.11
CA SER A 396 8.70 -0.35 -7.45
C SER A 396 7.54 -0.51 -8.45
N ARG A 397 7.55 -1.60 -9.24
CA ARG A 397 6.45 -1.94 -10.17
C ARG A 397 5.90 -3.36 -9.96
N THR A 398 6.19 -3.98 -8.84
CA THR A 398 5.66 -5.29 -8.49
C THR A 398 4.35 -5.13 -7.76
N ILE A 399 3.28 -5.76 -8.24
CA ILE A 399 2.02 -5.83 -7.50
C ILE A 399 2.00 -7.04 -6.57
N GLY A 400 1.21 -6.95 -5.51
CA GLY A 400 1.07 -7.95 -4.47
C GLY A 400 0.60 -7.34 -3.15
N TRP A 401 0.42 -8.17 -2.14
CA TRP A 401 0.19 -7.70 -0.78
C TRP A 401 1.49 -7.72 0.01
N PHE A 402 2.06 -6.54 0.23
CA PHE A 402 3.36 -6.37 0.89
C PHE A 402 3.24 -5.89 2.33
N THR A 403 2.07 -5.45 2.77
CA THR A 403 1.84 -4.87 4.11
C THR A 403 2.61 -5.63 5.19
N SER A 404 3.26 -4.90 6.07
CA SER A 404 3.80 -5.41 7.32
C SER A 404 2.88 -5.01 8.47
N VAL A 405 2.59 -5.97 9.36
CA VAL A 405 1.85 -5.73 10.61
C VAL A 405 2.77 -6.04 11.77
N PHE A 406 2.84 -5.14 12.74
CA PHE A 406 3.72 -5.29 13.89
C PHE A 406 3.17 -4.55 15.12
N PRO A 407 3.35 -5.10 16.33
CA PRO A 407 2.88 -4.48 17.54
C PRO A 407 3.77 -3.29 17.95
N VAL A 408 3.14 -2.30 18.55
CA VAL A 408 3.83 -1.20 19.25
C VAL A 408 3.23 -1.01 20.62
N HIS A 409 4.07 -0.65 21.57
CA HIS A 409 3.66 -0.24 22.90
C HIS A 409 4.02 1.22 23.12
N LEU A 410 3.01 2.07 23.29
CA LEU A 410 3.14 3.51 23.49
C LEU A 410 2.87 3.82 24.96
N SER A 411 3.72 4.63 25.60
CA SER A 411 3.58 5.01 27.00
C SER A 411 3.92 6.49 27.19
N LEU A 412 3.08 7.22 27.94
CA LEU A 412 3.26 8.61 28.29
C LEU A 412 3.39 8.76 29.80
N GLU A 413 4.57 9.20 30.26
CA GLU A 413 4.82 9.45 31.69
C GLU A 413 4.23 10.78 32.15
N ASN A 414 4.20 11.78 31.28
CA ASN A 414 3.71 13.12 31.58
C ASN A 414 2.66 13.58 30.56
N PRO A 415 1.43 13.03 30.61
CA PRO A 415 0.39 13.30 29.63
C PRO A 415 -0.11 14.76 29.61
N GLU A 416 0.10 15.51 30.69
CA GLU A 416 -0.27 16.94 30.79
C GLU A 416 0.65 17.84 29.92
N ASP A 417 1.88 17.43 29.63
CA ASP A 417 2.79 18.13 28.70
C ASP A 417 2.65 17.54 27.29
N LEU A 418 1.82 18.19 26.47
CA LEU A 418 1.60 17.78 25.07
C LEU A 418 2.87 17.79 24.25
N GLY A 419 3.78 18.73 24.49
CA GLY A 419 5.05 18.80 23.78
C GLY A 419 5.97 17.64 24.10
N GLU A 420 6.02 17.21 25.36
CA GLU A 420 6.76 16.04 25.78
C GLU A 420 6.12 14.76 25.25
N SER A 421 4.78 14.65 25.31
CA SER A 421 4.03 13.52 24.76
C SER A 421 4.32 13.29 23.28
N ILE A 422 4.31 14.36 22.47
CA ILE A 422 4.63 14.29 21.03
C ILE A 422 6.06 13.80 20.80
N LYS A 423 7.03 14.29 21.57
CA LYS A 423 8.43 13.86 21.44
C LYS A 423 8.61 12.39 21.82
N THR A 424 7.99 11.97 22.92
CA THR A 424 8.05 10.59 23.41
C THR A 424 7.52 9.61 22.36
N ILE A 425 6.31 9.83 21.84
CA ILE A 425 5.73 8.96 20.80
C ILE A 425 6.59 8.95 19.54
N LYS A 426 7.02 10.14 19.09
CA LYS A 426 7.92 10.26 17.94
C LYS A 426 9.20 9.45 18.10
N GLU A 427 9.88 9.55 19.22
CA GLU A 427 11.14 8.83 19.45
C GLU A 427 10.90 7.32 19.61
N THR A 428 9.78 6.89 20.23
CA THR A 428 9.36 5.49 20.28
C THR A 428 9.19 4.90 18.87
N LEU A 429 8.48 5.60 17.99
CA LEU A 429 8.26 5.14 16.61
C LEU A 429 9.56 5.09 15.79
N ARG A 430 10.53 5.95 16.06
CA ARG A 430 11.84 5.94 15.37
C ARG A 430 12.76 4.82 15.82
N GLN A 431 12.54 4.26 17.00
CA GLN A 431 13.31 3.13 17.49
C GLN A 431 12.89 1.80 16.87
N ILE A 432 11.76 1.75 16.17
CA ILE A 432 11.24 0.54 15.53
C ILE A 432 12.22 0.10 14.41
N PRO A 433 12.83 -1.11 14.54
CA PRO A 433 13.79 -1.59 13.56
C PRO A 433 13.14 -1.77 12.18
N HIS A 434 13.78 -1.25 11.13
CA HIS A 434 13.34 -1.37 9.73
C HIS A 434 11.82 -1.16 9.55
N LYS A 435 11.27 -0.17 10.24
CA LYS A 435 9.84 0.20 10.19
C LYS A 435 8.88 -0.98 10.43
N GLY A 436 9.29 -1.92 11.28
CA GLY A 436 8.45 -3.02 11.74
C GLY A 436 8.42 -4.29 10.88
N VAL A 437 9.00 -4.27 9.67
CA VAL A 437 8.96 -5.44 8.77
C VAL A 437 9.59 -6.69 9.40
N GLY A 438 10.57 -6.51 10.29
CA GLY A 438 11.27 -7.59 10.96
C GLY A 438 10.40 -8.44 11.88
N TYR A 439 9.36 -7.89 12.46
CA TYR A 439 8.46 -8.62 13.36
C TYR A 439 7.82 -9.84 12.68
N GLY A 440 7.12 -9.60 11.56
CA GLY A 440 6.47 -10.67 10.83
C GLY A 440 7.44 -11.70 10.25
N ILE A 441 8.64 -11.27 9.85
CA ILE A 441 9.70 -12.17 9.37
C ILE A 441 10.14 -13.10 10.50
N LEU A 442 10.39 -12.58 11.70
CA LEU A 442 10.78 -13.37 12.87
C LEU A 442 9.65 -14.31 13.34
N LYS A 443 8.42 -13.82 13.35
CA LYS A 443 7.25 -14.57 13.80
C LYS A 443 6.92 -15.76 12.89
N TYR A 444 6.92 -15.55 11.58
CA TYR A 444 6.36 -16.50 10.62
C TYR A 444 7.41 -17.26 9.80
N LEU A 445 8.55 -16.65 9.48
CA LEU A 445 9.54 -17.22 8.56
C LEU A 445 10.80 -17.74 9.26
N SER A 446 11.01 -17.39 10.55
CA SER A 446 12.13 -17.93 11.32
C SER A 446 11.90 -19.40 11.65
N GLN A 447 12.95 -20.22 11.53
CA GLN A 447 12.87 -21.65 11.87
C GLN A 447 12.58 -21.88 13.35
N ASP A 448 13.11 -21.03 14.22
CA ASP A 448 13.00 -21.17 15.67
C ASP A 448 11.66 -20.62 16.21
N LYS A 449 10.88 -19.87 15.39
CA LYS A 449 9.64 -19.19 15.76
C LYS A 449 9.70 -18.55 17.16
N PRO A 450 10.63 -17.62 17.39
CA PRO A 450 10.99 -17.16 18.72
C PRO A 450 9.97 -16.18 19.34
N LEU A 451 9.01 -15.71 18.57
CA LEU A 451 7.95 -14.79 18.98
C LEU A 451 6.65 -15.54 19.18
N SER A 452 5.86 -15.09 20.14
CA SER A 452 4.59 -15.72 20.48
C SER A 452 3.52 -15.51 19.40
N SER A 453 2.51 -16.39 19.38
CA SER A 453 1.34 -16.22 18.53
C SER A 453 0.29 -15.26 19.12
N SER A 454 0.63 -14.53 20.19
CA SER A 454 -0.30 -13.59 20.81
C SER A 454 -0.55 -12.41 19.87
N SER A 455 -1.66 -12.48 19.15
CA SER A 455 -2.28 -11.30 18.58
C SER A 455 -2.84 -10.44 19.72
N LEU A 456 -2.76 -9.13 19.61
CA LEU A 456 -3.59 -8.23 20.39
C LEU A 456 -5.05 -8.56 20.02
N ASN A 457 -5.77 -9.22 20.91
CA ASN A 457 -7.20 -9.53 20.76
C ASN A 457 -8.05 -8.30 21.09
#